data_7223cbc4070863525601e994a92c9db4
#
_entry.id   7223cbc4070863525601e994a92c9db4
#
_cell.length_a   1.000
_cell.length_b   1.000
_cell.length_c   1.000
_cell.angle_alpha   90.00
_cell.angle_beta   90.00
_cell.angle_gamma   90.00
#
_symmetry.space_group_name_H-M   'P 1'
#
loop_
_entity.id
_entity.type
_entity.pdbx_description
1 polymer ?
#
loop_
_entity_poly.entity_id
_entity_poly.type
_entity_poly.pdbx_seq_one_letter_code
_entity_poly.pdbx_strand_id
1 'polypeptide(L)'
;MPYEPAMIRFMVVFTIIPVLWLLWLSFLPNDTLLTVDKTWNYDVSDWKTLGATTILVAMFGWVLQLLFTMTARSERLSAMVVTGLFFHTVPAMCLLAAVLKANVAKDTQLVWFSALMAFRYWRTLVAIFFWTQYKLSEKRVDGQPERYNSADCTVVVATVGPGKNVELFTRMVEAILTNKPKRVVFSTPKPSIADSVRPLVSEIQKQFEARKTGQADTVFDTEIICTGEANKQDKRTQTVQGIKMADTPIVVMVDDSAVWGPKFLETTLPAFRDEKVGFVGTRKWVERLPLPEDDPNLSQYQNFAAKYRAGFWNTIGALYLVRHNFEVRASNTADGGVFCVSGRTSLILTKIIKDEEFINKFLNEYIWAISSLGMEGVGPLKADDDNFITRWVINHGMDVKIQYCEDATMTTQLGRIDQFKFIDQCIRWSRTTMRQNPMALFVDQTMWWKWPISVWMVYFPWLYNAALFWDILAIWTFTTTAFFRESAVQYRWLGLLILVIWMSKLTKTVAWFLPRQNQSDFFWYFFPIPAYPLFVYGHSLLKIYTVATFWVNDWSGRAQDESQRQLEGMKRN
;
A
#
# COMPACT_ATOMS: atom_id res chain seq x y z
N MET A 1 21.78 -8.22 3.38
CA MET A 1 20.98 -6.98 3.53
C MET A 1 21.50 -5.89 2.60
N PRO A 2 21.19 -5.89 1.31
CA PRO A 2 21.71 -4.89 0.37
C PRO A 2 20.95 -3.55 0.36
N TYR A 3 19.89 -3.40 1.16
CA TYR A 3 19.02 -2.21 1.14
C TYR A 3 19.33 -1.15 2.20
N GLU A 4 20.13 -1.47 3.23
CA GLU A 4 20.54 -0.49 4.24
C GLU A 4 21.25 0.75 3.67
N PRO A 5 22.22 0.61 2.72
CA PRO A 5 22.90 1.78 2.18
C PRO A 5 22.01 2.69 1.33
N ALA A 6 21.02 2.13 0.60
CA ALA A 6 20.12 2.91 -0.23
C ALA A 6 19.10 3.66 0.64
N MET A 7 18.64 3.05 1.72
CA MET A 7 17.71 3.63 2.67
C MET A 7 18.37 4.74 3.50
N ILE A 8 19.62 4.53 3.93
CA ILE A 8 20.43 5.56 4.61
C ILE A 8 20.66 6.75 3.66
N ARG A 9 21.00 6.50 2.39
CA ARG A 9 21.14 7.57 1.38
C ARG A 9 19.84 8.32 1.15
N PHE A 10 18.72 7.61 1.16
CA PHE A 10 17.39 8.21 1.01
C PHE A 10 17.02 9.08 2.23
N MET A 11 17.21 8.56 3.45
CA MET A 11 16.98 9.34 4.67
C MET A 11 17.92 10.56 4.73
N VAL A 12 19.18 10.38 4.34
CA VAL A 12 20.17 11.46 4.23
C VAL A 12 19.70 12.52 3.23
N VAL A 13 19.21 12.13 2.05
CA VAL A 13 18.70 13.08 1.03
C VAL A 13 17.45 13.80 1.53
N PHE A 14 16.50 13.10 2.14
CA PHE A 14 15.26 13.71 2.63
C PHE A 14 15.43 14.55 3.90
N THR A 15 16.47 14.30 4.68
CA THR A 15 16.82 15.14 5.83
C THR A 15 17.79 16.26 5.42
N ILE A 16 18.75 15.94 4.53
CA ILE A 16 19.74 16.89 4.07
C ILE A 16 19.12 17.94 3.15
N ILE A 17 18.18 17.61 2.28
CA ILE A 17 17.56 18.61 1.39
C ILE A 17 16.85 19.71 2.17
N PRO A 18 15.97 19.45 3.15
CA PRO A 18 15.41 20.49 4.01
C PRO A 18 16.45 21.23 4.84
N VAL A 19 17.48 20.53 5.35
CA VAL A 19 18.56 21.14 6.13
C VAL A 19 19.46 22.00 5.24
N LEU A 20 19.88 21.53 4.09
CA LEU A 20 20.63 22.33 3.11
C LEU A 20 19.81 23.50 2.60
N TRP A 21 18.50 23.33 2.47
CA TRP A 21 17.62 24.40 2.10
C TRP A 21 17.47 25.44 3.19
N LEU A 22 17.32 25.04 4.47
CA LEU A 22 17.35 25.94 5.62
C LEU A 22 18.70 26.65 5.75
N LEU A 23 19.82 25.92 5.53
CA LEU A 23 21.16 26.49 5.47
C LEU A 23 21.29 27.49 4.31
N TRP A 24 20.83 27.12 3.12
CA TRP A 24 20.83 28.00 1.97
C TRP A 24 20.00 29.27 2.22
N LEU A 25 18.84 29.16 2.84
CA LEU A 25 18.06 30.32 3.29
C LEU A 25 18.82 31.19 4.30
N SER A 26 19.62 30.58 5.17
CA SER A 26 20.41 31.33 6.17
C SER A 26 21.67 31.99 5.59
N PHE A 27 22.16 31.51 4.42
CA PHE A 27 23.32 32.08 3.70
C PHE A 27 22.97 33.06 2.60
N LEU A 28 21.68 33.20 2.25
CA LEU A 28 21.28 34.23 1.28
C LEU A 28 21.57 35.63 1.83
N PRO A 29 22.11 36.55 1.00
CA PRO A 29 22.31 37.93 1.43
C PRO A 29 21.00 38.53 1.91
N ASN A 30 21.07 39.33 2.98
CA ASN A 30 19.91 39.95 3.63
C ASN A 30 19.01 40.69 2.64
N ASP A 31 19.57 41.23 1.56
CA ASP A 31 18.92 42.08 0.56
C ASP A 31 18.06 41.26 -0.43
N THR A 32 18.27 39.96 -0.56
CA THR A 32 17.55 39.10 -1.52
C THR A 32 16.35 38.36 -0.94
N LEU A 33 16.28 38.20 0.38
CA LEU A 33 15.22 37.44 1.05
C LEU A 33 14.11 38.30 1.65
N LEU A 34 14.40 39.51 2.08
CA LEU A 34 13.49 40.36 2.83
C LEU A 34 13.79 41.86 2.58
N THR A 35 13.43 42.40 1.44
CA THR A 35 13.00 43.80 1.38
C THR A 35 11.57 43.84 1.94
N VAL A 36 11.44 43.53 3.21
CA VAL A 36 10.23 43.85 3.97
C VAL A 36 10.32 45.35 4.27
N ASP A 37 9.29 46.05 3.89
CA ASP A 37 9.15 47.47 4.16
C ASP A 37 9.52 47.77 5.62
N LYS A 38 10.24 48.88 5.87
CA LYS A 38 10.79 49.29 7.15
C LYS A 38 9.79 49.38 8.31
N THR A 39 8.51 49.11 8.08
CA THR A 39 7.45 49.04 9.08
C THR A 39 7.44 47.73 9.89
N TRP A 40 8.13 46.70 9.43
CA TRP A 40 8.28 45.42 10.16
C TRP A 40 9.64 45.41 10.81
N ASN A 41 9.68 45.74 12.11
CA ASN A 41 10.88 45.61 12.95
C ASN A 41 11.21 44.14 13.23
N TYR A 42 11.60 43.39 12.19
CA TYR A 42 12.23 42.09 12.34
C TYR A 42 13.73 42.27 12.40
N ASP A 43 14.29 41.99 13.56
CA ASP A 43 15.73 41.83 13.67
C ASP A 43 16.14 40.55 12.92
N VAL A 44 16.89 40.70 11.82
CA VAL A 44 17.36 39.58 10.97
C VAL A 44 18.24 38.63 11.79
N SER A 45 18.83 39.09 12.92
CA SER A 45 19.52 38.25 13.88
C SER A 45 18.61 37.18 14.48
N ASP A 46 17.33 37.46 14.69
CA ASP A 46 16.36 36.54 15.28
C ASP A 46 16.06 35.38 14.35
N TRP A 47 15.99 35.60 13.02
CA TRP A 47 15.80 34.55 12.03
C TRP A 47 17.01 33.64 11.89
N LYS A 48 18.24 34.18 11.98
CA LYS A 48 19.47 33.37 12.00
C LYS A 48 19.54 32.55 13.27
N THR A 49 19.20 33.12 14.41
CA THR A 49 19.14 32.46 15.72
C THR A 49 18.05 31.38 15.72
N LEU A 50 16.88 31.66 15.15
CA LEU A 50 15.77 30.71 15.01
C LEU A 50 16.13 29.55 14.08
N GLY A 51 16.72 29.85 12.92
CA GLY A 51 17.22 28.85 11.97
C GLY A 51 18.30 27.95 12.59
N ALA A 52 19.30 28.55 13.24
CA ALA A 52 20.36 27.83 13.93
C ALA A 52 19.82 26.97 15.08
N THR A 53 18.87 27.49 15.86
CA THR A 53 18.24 26.75 16.96
C THR A 53 17.41 25.60 16.44
N THR A 54 16.67 25.80 15.34
CA THR A 54 15.88 24.73 14.69
C THR A 54 16.77 23.61 14.16
N ILE A 55 17.91 23.98 13.53
CA ILE A 55 18.90 23.01 13.05
C ILE A 55 19.54 22.26 14.21
N LEU A 56 19.93 22.94 15.26
CA LEU A 56 20.54 22.31 16.45
C LEU A 56 19.56 21.36 17.15
N VAL A 57 18.30 21.75 17.30
CA VAL A 57 17.27 20.90 17.92
C VAL A 57 16.95 19.70 17.04
N ALA A 58 16.89 19.87 15.72
CA ALA A 58 16.70 18.77 14.77
C ALA A 58 17.91 17.82 14.77
N MET A 59 19.14 18.34 14.79
CA MET A 59 20.38 17.55 14.90
C MET A 59 20.47 16.82 16.24
N PHE A 60 20.14 17.47 17.34
CA PHE A 60 20.12 16.85 18.65
C PHE A 60 19.07 15.75 18.75
N GLY A 61 17.86 15.97 18.22
CA GLY A 61 16.83 14.95 18.09
C GLY A 61 17.31 13.76 17.26
N TRP A 62 18.05 14.01 16.20
CA TRP A 62 18.63 13.00 15.33
C TRP A 62 19.73 12.18 16.01
N VAL A 63 20.64 12.84 16.73
CA VAL A 63 21.70 12.17 17.49
C VAL A 63 21.10 11.29 18.60
N LEU A 64 20.09 11.80 19.31
CA LEU A 64 19.38 11.01 20.33
C LEU A 64 18.65 9.82 19.72
N GLN A 65 18.01 9.97 18.57
CA GLN A 65 17.36 8.86 17.85
C GLN A 65 18.39 7.81 17.42
N LEU A 66 19.57 8.21 16.95
CA LEU A 66 20.68 7.33 16.60
C LEU A 66 21.19 6.57 17.84
N LEU A 67 21.39 7.24 18.96
CA LEU A 67 21.79 6.62 20.22
C LEU A 67 20.74 5.63 20.74
N PHE A 68 19.46 5.98 20.64
CA PHE A 68 18.36 5.08 21.03
C PHE A 68 18.23 3.85 20.12
N THR A 69 18.41 4.01 18.80
CA THR A 69 18.43 2.87 17.87
C THR A 69 19.61 1.93 18.10
N MET A 70 20.74 2.46 18.52
CA MET A 70 21.93 1.64 18.86
C MET A 70 21.79 0.92 20.20
N THR A 71 21.02 1.46 21.15
CA THR A 71 20.83 0.89 22.48
C THR A 71 19.57 0.03 22.63
N ALA A 72 18.58 0.19 21.76
CA ALA A 72 17.29 -0.51 21.83
C ALA A 72 17.39 -1.94 21.29
N ARG A 73 18.07 -2.82 22.00
CA ARG A 73 18.04 -4.28 21.78
C ARG A 73 16.83 -4.99 22.41
N SER A 74 15.89 -4.28 23.01
CA SER A 74 14.77 -4.91 23.74
C SER A 74 13.44 -4.21 23.55
N GLU A 75 12.46 -4.99 23.29
CA GLU A 75 10.99 -5.08 23.48
C GLU A 75 10.16 -3.88 24.01
N ARG A 76 10.68 -2.67 24.11
CA ARG A 76 9.92 -1.52 24.63
C ARG A 76 9.42 -0.61 23.51
N LEU A 77 8.50 -1.14 22.69
CA LEU A 77 7.81 -0.39 21.63
C LEU A 77 7.19 0.92 22.16
N SER A 78 6.61 0.90 23.37
CA SER A 78 5.99 2.07 24.00
C SER A 78 7.00 3.20 24.27
N ALA A 79 8.20 2.87 24.73
CA ALA A 79 9.25 3.87 24.97
C ALA A 79 9.77 4.48 23.67
N MET A 80 9.88 3.67 22.60
CA MET A 80 10.30 4.14 21.27
C MET A 80 9.25 5.05 20.63
N VAL A 81 7.96 4.73 20.78
CA VAL A 81 6.85 5.55 20.28
C VAL A 81 6.79 6.89 21.01
N VAL A 82 6.82 6.86 22.35
CA VAL A 82 6.82 8.09 23.17
C VAL A 82 8.04 8.93 22.85
N THR A 83 9.20 8.32 22.72
CA THR A 83 10.45 9.01 22.42
C THR A 83 10.44 9.60 21.01
N GLY A 84 10.01 8.85 20.00
CA GLY A 84 9.88 9.33 18.61
C GLY A 84 8.85 10.46 18.48
N LEU A 85 7.68 10.30 19.11
CA LEU A 85 6.65 11.35 19.18
C LEU A 85 7.23 12.59 19.89
N PHE A 86 7.91 12.43 21.01
CA PHE A 86 8.51 13.53 21.74
C PHE A 86 9.57 14.27 20.93
N PHE A 87 10.52 13.55 20.30
CA PHE A 87 11.62 14.16 19.54
C PHE A 87 11.19 14.84 18.24
N HIS A 88 10.08 14.43 17.65
CA HIS A 88 9.55 15.11 16.47
C HIS A 88 8.49 16.17 16.82
N THR A 89 7.70 15.94 17.88
CA THR A 89 6.65 16.90 18.30
C THR A 89 7.26 18.12 18.99
N VAL A 90 8.25 17.92 19.85
CA VAL A 90 8.86 19.02 20.59
C VAL A 90 9.56 20.01 19.66
N PRO A 91 10.40 19.60 18.67
CA PRO A 91 10.97 20.54 17.72
C PRO A 91 9.92 21.23 16.85
N ALA A 92 8.90 20.49 16.40
CA ALA A 92 7.79 21.07 15.62
C ALA A 92 6.98 22.07 16.45
N MET A 93 6.73 21.77 17.73
CA MET A 93 6.03 22.67 18.65
C MET A 93 6.90 23.86 19.06
N CYS A 94 8.22 23.67 19.25
CA CYS A 94 9.16 24.78 19.50
C CYS A 94 9.27 25.69 18.29
N LEU A 95 9.35 25.13 17.07
CA LEU A 95 9.33 25.89 15.83
C LEU A 95 8.00 26.66 15.68
N LEU A 96 6.87 25.98 15.92
CA LEU A 96 5.57 26.59 15.92
C LEU A 96 5.44 27.69 16.98
N ALA A 97 5.91 27.45 18.21
CA ALA A 97 5.90 28.43 19.30
C ALA A 97 6.81 29.64 19.01
N ALA A 98 7.97 29.42 18.37
CA ALA A 98 8.88 30.49 17.97
C ALA A 98 8.28 31.33 16.83
N VAL A 99 7.68 30.68 15.82
CA VAL A 99 6.91 31.35 14.77
C VAL A 99 5.71 32.10 15.37
N LEU A 100 5.01 31.49 16.33
CA LEU A 100 3.90 32.10 17.05
C LEU A 100 4.35 33.30 17.88
N LYS A 101 5.42 33.18 18.66
CA LYS A 101 5.96 34.28 19.48
C LYS A 101 6.44 35.45 18.63
N ALA A 102 7.04 35.16 17.48
CA ALA A 102 7.52 36.19 16.56
C ALA A 102 6.37 36.91 15.82
N ASN A 103 5.21 36.25 15.56
CA ASN A 103 4.25 36.73 14.58
C ASN A 103 2.78 36.68 14.99
N VAL A 104 2.40 36.07 16.12
CA VAL A 104 0.97 35.88 16.48
C VAL A 104 0.17 37.16 16.52
N ALA A 105 0.78 38.28 16.88
CA ALA A 105 0.08 39.55 16.90
C ALA A 105 -0.16 40.17 15.51
N LYS A 106 0.51 39.67 14.46
CA LYS A 106 0.55 40.33 13.14
C LYS A 106 0.07 39.45 11.98
N ASP A 107 0.25 38.11 12.03
CA ASP A 107 -0.14 37.20 10.93
C ASP A 107 -0.81 35.92 11.42
N THR A 108 -2.09 36.02 11.77
CA THR A 108 -2.92 34.87 12.19
C THR A 108 -2.99 33.80 11.12
N GLN A 109 -2.93 34.17 9.84
CA GLN A 109 -3.01 33.22 8.72
C GLN A 109 -1.75 32.34 8.65
N LEU A 110 -0.57 32.87 8.99
CA LEU A 110 0.66 32.09 9.06
C LEU A 110 0.57 30.99 10.14
N VAL A 111 -0.11 31.27 11.25
CA VAL A 111 -0.38 30.28 12.30
C VAL A 111 -1.26 29.16 11.77
N TRP A 112 -2.36 29.48 11.11
CA TRP A 112 -3.25 28.49 10.52
C TRP A 112 -2.55 27.66 9.44
N PHE A 113 -1.78 28.29 8.57
CA PHE A 113 -0.96 27.60 7.57
C PHE A 113 0.02 26.62 8.21
N SER A 114 0.75 27.07 9.25
CA SER A 114 1.72 26.24 9.97
C SER A 114 1.06 25.06 10.68
N ALA A 115 -0.08 25.29 11.32
CA ALA A 115 -0.87 24.22 11.96
C ALA A 115 -1.38 23.20 10.93
N LEU A 116 -1.84 23.68 9.78
CA LEU A 116 -2.29 22.83 8.67
C LEU A 116 -1.15 21.97 8.12
N MET A 117 0.02 22.55 7.91
CA MET A 117 1.21 21.82 7.43
C MET A 117 1.68 20.79 8.46
N ALA A 118 1.71 21.15 9.74
CA ALA A 118 2.03 20.22 10.81
C ALA A 118 1.03 19.05 10.85
N PHE A 119 -0.27 19.34 10.87
CA PHE A 119 -1.33 18.31 10.85
C PHE A 119 -1.22 17.37 9.64
N ARG A 120 -0.96 17.93 8.45
CA ARG A 120 -0.88 17.17 7.21
C ARG A 120 0.32 16.23 7.15
N TYR A 121 1.50 16.70 7.55
CA TYR A 121 2.76 15.98 7.32
C TYR A 121 3.25 15.21 8.52
N TRP A 122 2.83 15.55 9.75
CA TRP A 122 3.23 14.88 10.97
C TRP A 122 3.04 13.35 10.88
N ARG A 123 1.88 12.93 10.46
CA ARG A 123 1.57 11.51 10.25
C ARG A 123 2.53 10.80 9.29
N THR A 124 2.98 11.50 8.26
CA THR A 124 3.94 10.94 7.28
C THR A 124 5.31 10.76 7.93
N LEU A 125 5.74 11.68 8.77
CA LEU A 125 7.00 11.57 9.51
C LEU A 125 6.98 10.38 10.47
N VAL A 126 5.90 10.20 11.21
CA VAL A 126 5.70 9.04 12.09
C VAL A 126 5.68 7.72 11.29
N ALA A 127 5.02 7.72 10.13
CA ALA A 127 5.02 6.54 9.25
C ALA A 127 6.42 6.21 8.71
N ILE A 128 7.24 7.22 8.36
CA ILE A 128 8.65 7.01 7.96
C ILE A 128 9.44 6.38 9.11
N PHE A 129 9.27 6.91 10.32
CA PHE A 129 9.94 6.36 11.50
C PHE A 129 9.63 4.86 11.67
N PHE A 130 8.36 4.47 11.74
CA PHE A 130 8.01 3.07 11.90
C PHE A 130 8.40 2.21 10.69
N TRP A 131 8.35 2.76 9.49
CA TRP A 131 8.81 2.05 8.29
C TRP A 131 10.28 1.65 8.39
N THR A 132 11.13 2.48 9.03
CA THR A 132 12.56 2.18 9.25
C THR A 132 12.80 1.16 10.36
N GLN A 133 11.87 1.03 11.31
CA GLN A 133 11.99 0.10 12.45
C GLN A 133 11.47 -1.31 12.15
N TYR A 134 11.04 -1.57 10.91
CA TYR A 134 10.50 -2.85 10.52
C TYR A 134 11.51 -3.99 10.70
N LYS A 135 11.04 -5.10 11.27
CA LYS A 135 11.79 -6.34 11.43
C LYS A 135 11.08 -7.51 10.72
N LEU A 136 11.82 -8.19 9.88
CA LEU A 136 11.39 -9.43 9.23
C LEU A 136 11.35 -10.57 10.26
N SER A 137 10.39 -11.47 10.18
CA SER A 137 10.48 -12.77 10.87
C SER A 137 11.38 -13.67 10.04
N GLU A 138 12.67 -13.70 10.37
CA GLU A 138 13.69 -14.48 9.64
C GLU A 138 13.58 -15.96 9.99
N LYS A 139 14.02 -16.85 9.09
CA LYS A 139 14.18 -18.27 9.36
C LYS A 139 15.16 -18.49 10.51
N ARG A 140 14.95 -19.54 11.30
CA ARG A 140 15.85 -19.92 12.39
C ARG A 140 17.24 -20.27 11.89
N VAL A 141 18.24 -19.79 12.61
CA VAL A 141 19.66 -20.06 12.34
C VAL A 141 20.22 -21.10 13.32
N ASP A 142 19.47 -21.41 14.37
CA ASP A 142 19.86 -22.31 15.46
C ASP A 142 19.72 -23.81 15.15
N GLY A 143 19.39 -24.16 13.91
CA GLY A 143 19.17 -25.54 13.47
C GLY A 143 17.86 -26.17 13.93
N GLN A 144 17.07 -25.47 14.74
CA GLN A 144 15.74 -25.94 15.14
C GLN A 144 14.77 -25.87 13.95
N PRO A 145 13.86 -26.86 13.81
CA PRO A 145 12.87 -26.83 12.73
C PRO A 145 11.93 -25.64 12.88
N GLU A 146 11.51 -25.06 11.77
CA GLU A 146 10.40 -24.10 11.77
C GLU A 146 9.09 -24.81 12.15
N ARG A 147 8.17 -24.05 12.71
CA ARG A 147 6.85 -24.56 13.09
C ARG A 147 6.07 -25.12 11.90
N TYR A 148 6.22 -24.49 10.75
CA TYR A 148 5.58 -24.87 9.49
C TYR A 148 6.57 -24.77 8.34
N ASN A 149 6.40 -25.65 7.36
CA ASN A 149 7.14 -25.70 6.12
C ASN A 149 6.18 -25.68 4.91
N SER A 150 6.67 -25.72 3.69
CA SER A 150 5.83 -25.65 2.49
C SER A 150 4.85 -26.82 2.36
N ALA A 151 5.20 -28.01 2.87
CA ALA A 151 4.29 -29.16 2.87
C ALA A 151 3.10 -29.00 3.85
N ASP A 152 3.15 -28.04 4.77
CA ASP A 152 2.05 -27.68 5.65
C ASP A 152 1.06 -26.67 5.00
N CYS A 153 1.20 -26.40 3.69
CA CYS A 153 0.42 -25.41 2.97
C CYS A 153 -0.51 -26.04 1.93
N THR A 154 -1.77 -25.61 1.93
CA THR A 154 -2.70 -25.75 0.80
C THR A 154 -2.87 -24.38 0.13
N VAL A 155 -2.56 -24.30 -1.15
CA VAL A 155 -2.74 -23.07 -1.95
C VAL A 155 -4.13 -23.10 -2.58
N VAL A 156 -4.92 -22.06 -2.36
CA VAL A 156 -6.27 -21.89 -2.93
C VAL A 156 -6.25 -20.76 -3.95
N VAL A 157 -6.55 -21.09 -5.20
CA VAL A 157 -6.63 -20.17 -6.33
C VAL A 157 -8.08 -20.06 -6.78
N ALA A 158 -8.75 -18.97 -6.44
CA ALA A 158 -10.08 -18.67 -6.98
C ALA A 158 -9.92 -18.11 -8.40
N THR A 159 -10.41 -18.82 -9.42
CA THR A 159 -10.21 -18.45 -10.81
C THR A 159 -11.44 -18.71 -11.69
N VAL A 160 -11.57 -17.90 -12.73
CA VAL A 160 -12.53 -18.12 -13.83
C VAL A 160 -11.82 -18.64 -15.11
N GLY A 161 -10.59 -19.08 -14.94
CA GLY A 161 -9.70 -19.51 -16.03
C GLY A 161 -8.77 -18.40 -16.52
N PRO A 162 -7.75 -18.73 -17.31
CA PRO A 162 -6.69 -17.80 -17.73
C PRO A 162 -7.17 -16.69 -18.67
N GLY A 163 -8.33 -16.89 -19.34
CA GLY A 163 -8.81 -15.98 -20.38
C GLY A 163 -7.77 -15.78 -21.47
N LYS A 164 -7.48 -14.50 -21.79
CA LYS A 164 -6.46 -14.13 -22.81
C LYS A 164 -5.02 -14.15 -22.28
N ASN A 165 -4.80 -14.42 -20.99
CA ASN A 165 -3.47 -14.30 -20.37
C ASN A 165 -2.94 -15.65 -19.86
N VAL A 166 -2.89 -16.63 -20.77
CA VAL A 166 -2.40 -17.99 -20.48
C VAL A 166 -0.95 -17.96 -19.96
N GLU A 167 -0.10 -17.11 -20.51
CA GLU A 167 1.31 -17.00 -20.10
C GLU A 167 1.45 -16.61 -18.62
N LEU A 168 0.74 -15.57 -18.19
CA LEU A 168 0.80 -15.14 -16.77
C LEU A 168 0.23 -16.21 -15.85
N PHE A 169 -0.84 -16.90 -16.27
CA PHE A 169 -1.41 -18.01 -15.53
C PHE A 169 -0.41 -19.17 -15.41
N THR A 170 0.27 -19.53 -16.49
CA THR A 170 1.32 -20.55 -16.49
C THR A 170 2.46 -20.18 -15.52
N ARG A 171 2.96 -18.96 -15.60
CA ARG A 171 4.00 -18.45 -14.69
C ARG A 171 3.56 -18.49 -13.21
N MET A 172 2.29 -18.21 -12.93
CA MET A 172 1.73 -18.30 -11.58
C MET A 172 1.70 -19.76 -11.10
N VAL A 173 1.24 -20.70 -11.92
CA VAL A 173 1.22 -22.14 -11.55
C VAL A 173 2.65 -22.65 -11.30
N GLU A 174 3.60 -22.36 -12.18
CA GLU A 174 5.00 -22.75 -12.04
C GLU A 174 5.65 -22.15 -10.77
N ALA A 175 5.33 -20.90 -10.47
CA ALA A 175 5.81 -20.24 -9.25
C ALA A 175 5.28 -20.92 -7.98
N ILE A 176 4.03 -21.34 -7.98
CA ILE A 176 3.44 -22.11 -6.87
C ILE A 176 4.14 -23.46 -6.75
N LEU A 177 4.27 -24.22 -7.84
CA LEU A 177 4.93 -25.54 -7.84
C LEU A 177 6.40 -25.48 -7.40
N THR A 178 7.11 -24.39 -7.76
CA THR A 178 8.49 -24.16 -7.31
C THR A 178 8.60 -24.09 -5.79
N ASN A 179 7.56 -23.60 -5.11
CA ASN A 179 7.50 -23.51 -3.65
C ASN A 179 7.06 -24.82 -2.95
N LYS A 180 6.73 -25.86 -3.71
CA LYS A 180 6.41 -27.23 -3.21
C LYS A 180 5.35 -27.26 -2.08
N PRO A 181 4.16 -26.65 -2.24
CA PRO A 181 3.08 -26.84 -1.27
C PRO A 181 2.57 -28.28 -1.34
N LYS A 182 1.93 -28.77 -0.27
CA LYS A 182 1.29 -30.11 -0.26
C LYS A 182 0.20 -30.19 -1.33
N ARG A 183 -0.63 -29.15 -1.43
CA ARG A 183 -1.80 -29.16 -2.30
C ARG A 183 -2.04 -27.80 -2.95
N VAL A 184 -2.53 -27.82 -4.19
CA VAL A 184 -3.05 -26.63 -4.91
C VAL A 184 -4.48 -26.90 -5.33
N VAL A 185 -5.39 -26.02 -4.94
CA VAL A 185 -6.82 -26.12 -5.28
C VAL A 185 -7.21 -24.97 -6.18
N PHE A 186 -7.53 -25.27 -7.44
CA PHE A 186 -8.14 -24.34 -8.37
C PHE A 186 -9.64 -24.37 -8.20
N SER A 187 -10.20 -23.34 -7.59
CA SER A 187 -11.63 -23.22 -7.33
C SER A 187 -12.30 -22.35 -8.37
N THR A 188 -13.19 -22.94 -9.14
CA THR A 188 -13.90 -22.29 -10.27
C THR A 188 -15.39 -22.17 -9.98
N PRO A 189 -16.10 -21.22 -10.63
CA PRO A 189 -17.53 -20.97 -10.37
C PRO A 189 -18.46 -22.05 -10.93
N LYS A 190 -17.98 -22.89 -11.85
CA LYS A 190 -18.81 -23.91 -12.52
C LYS A 190 -17.98 -25.14 -12.88
N PRO A 191 -18.58 -26.35 -12.93
CA PRO A 191 -17.89 -27.55 -13.38
C PRO A 191 -17.27 -27.43 -14.77
N SER A 192 -17.96 -26.81 -15.71
CA SER A 192 -17.47 -26.62 -17.09
C SER A 192 -16.18 -25.81 -17.19
N ILE A 193 -15.99 -24.85 -16.27
CA ILE A 193 -14.74 -24.06 -16.17
C ILE A 193 -13.65 -24.93 -15.54
N ALA A 194 -13.97 -25.70 -14.49
CA ALA A 194 -13.02 -26.64 -13.90
C ALA A 194 -12.50 -27.64 -14.94
N ASP A 195 -13.38 -28.15 -15.78
CA ASP A 195 -13.05 -29.11 -16.86
C ASP A 195 -12.14 -28.48 -17.94
N SER A 196 -12.23 -27.16 -18.15
CA SER A 196 -11.31 -26.44 -19.05
C SER A 196 -9.98 -26.12 -18.41
N VAL A 197 -9.95 -25.84 -17.11
CA VAL A 197 -8.72 -25.49 -16.35
C VAL A 197 -7.88 -26.74 -16.05
N ARG A 198 -8.52 -27.87 -15.74
CA ARG A 198 -7.83 -29.11 -15.32
C ARG A 198 -6.80 -29.61 -16.34
N PRO A 199 -7.11 -29.78 -17.65
CA PRO A 199 -6.11 -30.24 -18.62
C PRO A 199 -4.96 -29.23 -18.78
N LEU A 200 -5.26 -27.94 -18.75
CA LEU A 200 -4.23 -26.89 -18.84
C LEU A 200 -3.24 -26.98 -17.67
N VAL A 201 -3.74 -27.06 -16.43
CA VAL A 201 -2.89 -27.13 -15.24
C VAL A 201 -2.10 -28.44 -15.21
N SER A 202 -2.71 -29.56 -15.61
CA SER A 202 -2.02 -30.86 -15.70
C SER A 202 -0.89 -30.83 -16.73
N GLU A 203 -1.09 -30.15 -17.84
CA GLU A 203 -0.05 -30.00 -18.88
C GLU A 203 1.10 -29.11 -18.36
N ILE A 204 0.78 -27.98 -17.70
CA ILE A 204 1.79 -27.10 -17.08
C ILE A 204 2.60 -27.89 -16.06
N GLN A 205 1.95 -28.70 -15.20
CA GLN A 205 2.62 -29.52 -14.20
C GLN A 205 3.58 -30.53 -14.88
N LYS A 206 3.13 -31.28 -15.88
CA LYS A 206 3.98 -32.23 -16.62
C LYS A 206 5.19 -31.56 -17.26
N GLN A 207 4.98 -30.42 -17.90
CA GLN A 207 6.10 -29.65 -18.51
C GLN A 207 7.06 -29.11 -17.46
N PHE A 208 6.55 -28.66 -16.32
CA PHE A 208 7.37 -28.20 -15.19
C PHE A 208 8.22 -29.34 -14.61
N GLU A 209 7.63 -30.50 -14.36
CA GLU A 209 8.31 -31.71 -13.87
C GLU A 209 9.37 -32.21 -14.86
N ALA A 210 9.03 -32.29 -16.16
CA ALA A 210 9.96 -32.71 -17.21
C ALA A 210 11.21 -31.81 -17.29
N ARG A 211 11.04 -30.49 -17.13
CA ARG A 211 12.17 -29.53 -17.11
C ARG A 211 13.05 -29.66 -15.87
N LYS A 212 12.52 -30.19 -14.78
CA LYS A 212 13.21 -30.38 -13.50
C LYS A 212 13.77 -31.79 -13.32
N THR A 213 13.37 -32.75 -14.15
CA THR A 213 13.88 -34.13 -14.12
C THR A 213 15.39 -34.12 -14.39
N GLY A 214 16.18 -34.62 -13.43
CA GLY A 214 17.65 -34.61 -13.48
C GLY A 214 18.32 -33.64 -12.50
N GLN A 215 17.58 -32.83 -11.77
CA GLN A 215 18.10 -32.06 -10.63
C GLN A 215 17.95 -32.88 -9.34
N ALA A 216 19.01 -32.99 -8.53
CA ALA A 216 19.18 -33.97 -7.46
C ALA A 216 18.16 -33.96 -6.31
N ASP A 217 17.24 -33.03 -6.21
CA ASP A 217 16.29 -32.87 -5.09
C ASP A 217 14.82 -32.69 -5.51
N THR A 218 14.41 -33.25 -6.63
CA THR A 218 13.06 -33.00 -7.18
C THR A 218 12.10 -34.17 -6.93
N VAL A 219 11.64 -34.33 -5.70
CA VAL A 219 10.39 -35.06 -5.43
C VAL A 219 9.24 -34.06 -5.61
N PHE A 220 8.41 -34.28 -6.63
CA PHE A 220 7.18 -33.50 -6.86
C PHE A 220 6.02 -34.23 -6.20
N ASP A 221 5.63 -33.79 -5.01
CA ASP A 221 4.56 -34.38 -4.22
C ASP A 221 3.37 -33.42 -4.05
N THR A 222 3.28 -32.40 -4.92
CA THR A 222 2.19 -31.43 -4.88
C THR A 222 0.95 -31.98 -5.56
N GLU A 223 -0.09 -32.20 -4.79
CA GLU A 223 -1.40 -32.60 -5.29
C GLU A 223 -2.13 -31.41 -5.91
N ILE A 224 -2.70 -31.58 -7.12
CA ILE A 224 -3.49 -30.55 -7.80
C ILE A 224 -4.95 -30.98 -7.89
N ILE A 225 -5.84 -30.13 -7.38
CA ILE A 225 -7.30 -30.32 -7.42
C ILE A 225 -7.93 -29.16 -8.21
N CYS A 226 -8.77 -29.49 -9.18
CA CYS A 226 -9.63 -28.52 -9.88
C CYS A 226 -11.08 -28.83 -9.51
N THR A 227 -11.75 -27.87 -8.86
CA THR A 227 -13.14 -28.00 -8.41
C THR A 227 -14.03 -26.91 -9.02
N GLY A 228 -15.26 -27.26 -9.31
CA GLY A 228 -16.26 -26.37 -9.94
C GLY A 228 -17.65 -26.51 -9.33
N GLU A 229 -17.74 -26.81 -8.06
CA GLU A 229 -19.03 -27.03 -7.37
C GLU A 229 -19.77 -25.74 -7.03
N ALA A 230 -19.10 -24.59 -7.03
CA ALA A 230 -19.72 -23.31 -6.71
C ALA A 230 -20.69 -22.89 -7.83
N ASN A 231 -21.97 -22.82 -7.53
CA ASN A 231 -23.00 -22.32 -8.47
C ASN A 231 -23.11 -20.78 -8.50
N LYS A 232 -22.20 -20.05 -7.83
CA LYS A 232 -22.19 -18.59 -7.76
C LYS A 232 -20.86 -18.04 -8.28
N GLN A 233 -20.94 -17.05 -9.15
CA GLN A 233 -19.77 -16.38 -9.72
C GLN A 233 -19.28 -15.26 -8.80
N ASP A 234 -19.01 -15.56 -7.54
CA ASP A 234 -18.40 -14.61 -6.62
C ASP A 234 -17.13 -15.21 -6.00
N LYS A 235 -16.17 -14.35 -5.68
CA LYS A 235 -14.86 -14.76 -5.17
C LYS A 235 -14.99 -15.43 -3.80
N ARG A 236 -15.91 -14.99 -2.94
CA ARG A 236 -16.09 -15.54 -1.59
C ARG A 236 -16.54 -16.99 -1.63
N THR A 237 -17.54 -17.30 -2.45
CA THR A 237 -18.02 -18.67 -2.60
C THR A 237 -16.92 -19.58 -3.15
N GLN A 238 -16.17 -19.15 -4.17
CA GLN A 238 -15.03 -19.91 -4.70
C GLN A 238 -13.94 -20.10 -3.63
N THR A 239 -13.62 -19.07 -2.85
CA THR A 239 -12.63 -19.15 -1.77
C THR A 239 -13.05 -20.19 -0.72
N VAL A 240 -14.30 -20.18 -0.27
CA VAL A 240 -14.83 -21.16 0.70
C VAL A 240 -14.77 -22.57 0.14
N GLN A 241 -15.12 -22.76 -1.12
CA GLN A 241 -15.02 -24.07 -1.77
C GLN A 241 -13.59 -24.61 -1.76
N GLY A 242 -12.61 -23.77 -2.10
CA GLY A 242 -11.20 -24.12 -2.03
C GLY A 242 -10.73 -24.41 -0.59
N ILE A 243 -11.16 -23.62 0.38
CA ILE A 243 -10.84 -23.82 1.81
C ILE A 243 -11.36 -25.17 2.33
N LYS A 244 -12.53 -25.59 1.92
CA LYS A 244 -13.10 -26.89 2.32
C LYS A 244 -12.21 -28.07 1.91
N MET A 245 -11.47 -27.95 0.79
CA MET A 245 -10.55 -28.98 0.28
C MET A 245 -9.17 -28.94 0.96
N ALA A 246 -8.87 -27.92 1.78
CA ALA A 246 -7.60 -27.83 2.49
C ALA A 246 -7.57 -28.80 3.67
N ASP A 247 -6.49 -29.58 3.81
CA ASP A 247 -6.23 -30.51 4.92
C ASP A 247 -4.94 -30.19 5.70
N THR A 248 -4.28 -29.09 5.35
CA THR A 248 -3.04 -28.61 5.92
C THR A 248 -3.27 -27.53 6.99
N PRO A 249 -2.31 -27.30 7.90
CA PRO A 249 -2.42 -26.26 8.92
C PRO A 249 -2.57 -24.83 8.39
N ILE A 250 -2.06 -24.57 7.18
CA ILE A 250 -2.04 -23.23 6.56
C ILE A 250 -2.73 -23.27 5.20
N VAL A 251 -3.60 -22.32 4.97
CA VAL A 251 -4.13 -21.99 3.64
C VAL A 251 -3.44 -20.74 3.10
N VAL A 252 -3.00 -20.83 1.86
CA VAL A 252 -2.45 -19.70 1.11
C VAL A 252 -3.45 -19.29 0.02
N MET A 253 -4.08 -18.15 0.19
CA MET A 253 -5.01 -17.60 -0.80
C MET A 253 -4.24 -16.83 -1.86
N VAL A 254 -4.54 -17.07 -3.14
CA VAL A 254 -3.78 -16.50 -4.27
C VAL A 254 -4.72 -16.08 -5.39
N ASP A 255 -4.52 -14.87 -5.91
CA ASP A 255 -5.15 -14.46 -7.17
C ASP A 255 -4.47 -15.16 -8.36
N ASP A 256 -5.23 -15.47 -9.40
CA ASP A 256 -4.79 -16.16 -10.63
C ASP A 256 -3.79 -15.37 -11.51
N SER A 257 -3.35 -14.22 -11.04
CA SER A 257 -2.36 -13.33 -11.67
C SER A 257 -1.20 -12.95 -10.75
N ALA A 258 -1.05 -13.62 -9.61
CA ALA A 258 0.00 -13.36 -8.62
C ALA A 258 1.15 -14.35 -8.77
N VAL A 259 2.34 -13.86 -9.09
CA VAL A 259 3.55 -14.66 -9.29
C VAL A 259 4.50 -14.48 -8.11
N TRP A 260 5.03 -15.58 -7.60
CA TRP A 260 5.95 -15.61 -6.44
C TRP A 260 7.40 -15.85 -6.85
N GLY A 261 8.32 -15.48 -5.96
CA GLY A 261 9.70 -15.94 -6.00
C GLY A 261 9.84 -17.40 -5.52
N PRO A 262 10.99 -18.04 -5.80
CA PRO A 262 11.21 -19.45 -5.48
C PRO A 262 11.29 -19.76 -3.98
N LYS A 263 11.57 -18.76 -3.13
CA LYS A 263 11.67 -18.88 -1.67
C LYS A 263 10.48 -18.27 -0.93
N PHE A 264 9.37 -18.05 -1.64
CA PHE A 264 8.25 -17.29 -1.09
C PHE A 264 7.66 -17.93 0.17
N LEU A 265 7.29 -19.22 0.14
CA LEU A 265 6.76 -19.91 1.31
C LEU A 265 7.83 -20.05 2.41
N GLU A 266 9.06 -20.39 2.06
CA GLU A 266 10.17 -20.48 3.02
C GLU A 266 10.37 -19.18 3.81
N THR A 267 10.17 -18.03 3.16
CA THR A 267 10.37 -16.72 3.78
C THR A 267 9.13 -16.19 4.49
N THR A 268 7.94 -16.64 4.11
CA THR A 268 6.70 -16.13 4.73
C THR A 268 6.25 -16.93 5.94
N LEU A 269 6.50 -18.23 5.97
CA LEU A 269 6.07 -19.13 7.04
C LEU A 269 6.68 -18.87 8.42
N PRO A 270 7.95 -18.38 8.56
CA PRO A 270 8.52 -18.03 9.86
C PRO A 270 7.71 -17.02 10.68
N ALA A 271 6.82 -16.25 10.04
CA ALA A 271 5.92 -15.34 10.75
C ALA A 271 4.96 -16.06 11.72
N PHE A 272 4.58 -17.31 11.43
CA PHE A 272 3.71 -18.13 12.26
C PHE A 272 4.43 -18.80 13.45
N ARG A 273 5.71 -18.53 13.66
CA ARG A 273 6.43 -18.97 14.86
C ARG A 273 5.82 -18.36 16.11
N ASP A 274 5.37 -17.11 16.02
CA ASP A 274 4.53 -16.51 17.04
C ASP A 274 3.12 -17.08 16.95
N GLU A 275 2.69 -17.76 18.02
CA GLU A 275 1.38 -18.43 18.10
C GLU A 275 0.19 -17.47 18.03
N LYS A 276 0.41 -16.19 18.32
CA LYS A 276 -0.61 -15.15 18.20
C LYS A 276 -0.87 -14.78 16.75
N VAL A 277 0.11 -15.00 15.86
CA VAL A 277 -0.04 -14.66 14.44
C VAL A 277 -0.96 -15.67 13.77
N GLY A 278 -2.13 -15.19 13.34
CA GLY A 278 -3.11 -15.98 12.61
C GLY A 278 -3.15 -15.71 11.12
N PHE A 279 -2.62 -14.56 10.68
CA PHE A 279 -2.72 -14.09 9.30
C PHE A 279 -1.45 -13.36 8.87
N VAL A 280 -0.93 -13.71 7.69
CA VAL A 280 0.32 -13.17 7.17
C VAL A 280 0.08 -12.53 5.80
N GLY A 281 0.43 -11.27 5.70
CA GLY A 281 0.48 -10.54 4.43
C GLY A 281 1.91 -10.43 3.90
N THR A 282 2.04 -10.07 2.63
CA THR A 282 3.32 -10.06 1.93
C THR A 282 3.57 -8.74 1.19
N ARG A 283 4.82 -8.49 0.79
CA ARG A 283 5.17 -7.39 -0.09
C ARG A 283 4.53 -7.61 -1.46
N LYS A 284 4.01 -6.54 -2.04
CA LYS A 284 3.41 -6.53 -3.39
C LYS A 284 4.30 -5.75 -4.35
N TRP A 285 4.45 -6.25 -5.56
CA TRP A 285 5.19 -5.57 -6.61
C TRP A 285 4.42 -5.60 -7.92
N VAL A 286 4.64 -4.60 -8.76
CA VAL A 286 4.06 -4.56 -10.10
C VAL A 286 5.16 -4.87 -11.09
N GLU A 287 4.88 -5.80 -12.00
CA GLU A 287 5.78 -6.09 -13.11
C GLU A 287 5.82 -4.90 -14.08
N ARG A 288 7.03 -4.47 -14.42
CA ARG A 288 7.20 -3.46 -15.46
C ARG A 288 6.89 -4.10 -16.81
N LEU A 289 5.88 -3.59 -17.47
CA LEU A 289 5.50 -4.08 -18.79
C LEU A 289 6.48 -3.56 -19.85
N PRO A 290 6.79 -4.35 -20.89
CA PRO A 290 7.63 -3.90 -21.98
C PRO A 290 6.97 -2.72 -22.70
N LEU A 291 7.79 -1.74 -23.06
CA LEU A 291 7.35 -0.63 -23.91
C LEU A 291 7.30 -1.07 -25.37
N PRO A 292 6.40 -0.52 -26.19
CA PRO A 292 6.37 -0.82 -27.61
C PRO A 292 7.69 -0.43 -28.28
N GLU A 293 8.11 -1.20 -29.26
CA GLU A 293 9.26 -0.85 -30.13
C GLU A 293 8.92 0.37 -31.00
N ASP A 294 9.96 1.02 -31.51
CA ASP A 294 9.77 2.13 -32.44
C ASP A 294 9.24 1.61 -33.77
N ASP A 295 8.09 2.13 -34.20
CA ASP A 295 7.55 1.87 -35.52
C ASP A 295 8.21 2.83 -36.52
N PRO A 296 8.90 2.31 -37.55
CA PRO A 296 9.58 3.12 -38.55
C PRO A 296 8.63 3.98 -39.39
N ASN A 297 7.33 3.67 -39.39
CA ASN A 297 6.29 4.45 -40.11
C ASN A 297 5.78 5.63 -39.28
N LEU A 298 6.13 5.72 -38.01
CA LEU A 298 5.71 6.80 -37.12
C LEU A 298 6.84 7.82 -36.91
N SER A 299 6.48 9.07 -36.73
CA SER A 299 7.45 10.10 -36.33
C SER A 299 8.01 9.80 -34.94
N GLN A 300 9.18 10.39 -34.62
CA GLN A 300 9.76 10.29 -33.28
C GLN A 300 8.80 10.72 -32.18
N TYR A 301 8.01 11.75 -32.41
CA TYR A 301 6.99 12.23 -31.46
C TYR A 301 5.88 11.20 -31.26
N GLN A 302 5.41 10.55 -32.32
CA GLN A 302 4.37 9.54 -32.24
C GLN A 302 4.88 8.28 -31.52
N ASN A 303 6.10 7.84 -31.81
CA ASN A 303 6.77 6.73 -31.09
C ASN A 303 6.95 7.08 -29.61
N PHE A 304 7.40 8.28 -29.31
CA PHE A 304 7.51 8.75 -27.94
C PHE A 304 6.14 8.75 -27.23
N ALA A 305 5.11 9.30 -27.85
CA ALA A 305 3.76 9.35 -27.29
C ALA A 305 3.18 7.94 -27.05
N ALA A 306 3.45 6.98 -27.95
CA ALA A 306 3.06 5.58 -27.80
C ALA A 306 3.75 4.93 -26.59
N LYS A 307 5.07 5.10 -26.44
CA LYS A 307 5.84 4.60 -25.29
C LYS A 307 5.37 5.23 -23.98
N TYR A 308 5.20 6.56 -23.96
CA TYR A 308 4.72 7.28 -22.79
C TYR A 308 3.35 6.77 -22.34
N ARG A 309 2.41 6.62 -23.28
CA ARG A 309 1.06 6.13 -23.01
C ARG A 309 1.05 4.68 -22.52
N ALA A 310 1.87 3.82 -23.11
CA ALA A 310 1.99 2.41 -22.72
C ALA A 310 2.54 2.25 -21.29
N GLY A 311 3.58 3.03 -20.93
CA GLY A 311 4.19 3.00 -19.60
C GLY A 311 3.39 3.74 -18.53
N PHE A 312 2.54 4.71 -18.90
CA PHE A 312 1.85 5.59 -17.97
C PHE A 312 1.02 4.80 -16.94
N TRP A 313 0.05 4.02 -17.39
CA TRP A 313 -0.85 3.31 -16.48
C TRP A 313 -0.17 2.21 -15.68
N ASN A 314 0.86 1.57 -16.25
CA ASN A 314 1.66 0.59 -15.53
C ASN A 314 2.43 1.25 -14.39
N THR A 315 3.09 2.37 -14.65
CA THR A 315 3.82 3.13 -13.61
C THR A 315 2.87 3.71 -12.57
N ILE A 316 1.74 4.31 -12.96
CA ILE A 316 0.74 4.83 -12.01
C ILE A 316 0.19 3.70 -11.12
N GLY A 317 -0.10 2.53 -11.70
CA GLY A 317 -0.54 1.35 -10.95
C GLY A 317 0.53 0.84 -9.98
N ALA A 318 1.79 0.86 -10.39
CA ALA A 318 2.92 0.49 -9.55
C ALA A 318 3.10 1.45 -8.37
N LEU A 319 3.08 2.76 -8.62
CA LEU A 319 3.20 3.77 -7.57
C LEU A 319 2.03 3.69 -6.57
N TYR A 320 0.83 3.40 -7.06
CA TYR A 320 -0.34 3.18 -6.21
C TYR A 320 -0.11 2.00 -5.24
N LEU A 321 0.40 0.87 -5.75
CA LEU A 321 0.63 -0.34 -4.95
C LEU A 321 1.82 -0.19 -3.99
N VAL A 322 2.91 0.45 -4.43
CA VAL A 322 4.08 0.72 -3.59
C VAL A 322 3.74 1.67 -2.44
N ARG A 323 2.88 2.67 -2.67
CA ARG A 323 2.33 3.51 -1.61
C ARG A 323 1.59 2.68 -0.54
N HIS A 324 0.78 1.72 -0.97
CA HIS A 324 0.08 0.82 -0.05
C HIS A 324 1.06 -0.04 0.76
N ASN A 325 2.11 -0.56 0.13
CA ASN A 325 3.18 -1.30 0.82
C ASN A 325 3.83 -0.46 1.93
N PHE A 326 4.11 0.81 1.63
CA PHE A 326 4.68 1.73 2.62
C PHE A 326 3.76 1.87 3.84
N GLU A 327 2.47 2.10 3.62
CA GLU A 327 1.48 2.27 4.69
C GLU A 327 1.32 1.01 5.53
N VAL A 328 1.19 -0.15 4.89
CA VAL A 328 1.02 -1.45 5.59
C VAL A 328 2.26 -1.83 6.40
N ARG A 329 3.46 -1.66 5.83
CA ARG A 329 4.70 -1.93 6.56
C ARG A 329 4.84 -1.00 7.77
N ALA A 330 4.59 0.28 7.61
CA ALA A 330 4.70 1.26 8.69
C ALA A 330 3.70 0.97 9.82
N SER A 331 2.42 0.72 9.50
CA SER A 331 1.40 0.45 10.51
C SER A 331 1.63 -0.88 11.23
N ASN A 332 1.98 -1.94 10.50
CA ASN A 332 2.28 -3.24 11.12
C ASN A 332 3.50 -3.18 12.04
N THR A 333 4.48 -2.32 11.73
CA THR A 333 5.64 -2.09 12.59
C THR A 333 5.27 -1.29 13.84
N ALA A 334 4.34 -0.34 13.73
CA ALA A 334 3.99 0.58 14.81
C ALA A 334 3.34 -0.15 16.00
N ASP A 335 2.31 -0.92 15.73
CA ASP A 335 1.52 -1.61 16.76
C ASP A 335 0.92 -2.95 16.29
N GLY A 336 1.39 -3.50 15.19
CA GLY A 336 0.85 -4.74 14.58
C GLY A 336 -0.35 -4.49 13.66
N GLY A 337 -0.83 -3.26 13.55
CA GLY A 337 -2.04 -2.92 12.82
C GLY A 337 -1.87 -2.99 11.30
N VAL A 338 -2.91 -3.50 10.64
CA VAL A 338 -3.03 -3.52 9.18
C VAL A 338 -4.48 -3.28 8.81
N PHE A 339 -4.75 -2.25 8.00
CA PHE A 339 -6.13 -1.96 7.60
C PHE A 339 -6.70 -2.99 6.62
N CYS A 340 -5.84 -3.67 5.85
CA CYS A 340 -6.21 -4.78 4.98
C CYS A 340 -4.97 -5.57 4.56
N VAL A 341 -4.99 -6.88 4.77
CA VAL A 341 -4.05 -7.82 4.15
C VAL A 341 -4.53 -8.08 2.72
N SER A 342 -3.68 -7.91 1.74
CA SER A 342 -4.09 -8.01 0.33
C SER A 342 -4.59 -9.40 -0.05
N GLY A 343 -5.76 -9.47 -0.63
CA GLY A 343 -6.34 -10.70 -1.18
C GLY A 343 -5.61 -11.28 -2.41
N ARG A 344 -4.56 -10.59 -2.92
CA ARG A 344 -3.77 -11.13 -4.02
C ARG A 344 -2.91 -12.31 -3.61
N THR A 345 -2.32 -12.23 -2.42
CA THR A 345 -1.61 -13.35 -1.78
C THR A 345 -1.56 -13.10 -0.28
N SER A 346 -2.03 -14.08 0.48
CA SER A 346 -2.01 -14.06 1.93
C SER A 346 -2.05 -15.47 2.49
N LEU A 347 -1.47 -15.65 3.69
CA LEU A 347 -1.40 -16.95 4.37
C LEU A 347 -2.19 -16.87 5.68
N ILE A 348 -3.00 -17.88 5.97
CA ILE A 348 -3.84 -17.89 7.16
C ILE A 348 -3.89 -19.30 7.79
N LEU A 349 -4.00 -19.36 9.11
CA LEU A 349 -4.20 -20.63 9.80
C LEU A 349 -5.55 -21.23 9.40
N THR A 350 -5.53 -22.46 8.92
CA THR A 350 -6.72 -23.18 8.43
C THR A 350 -7.82 -23.27 9.47
N LYS A 351 -7.47 -23.43 10.76
CA LYS A 351 -8.42 -23.47 11.86
C LYS A 351 -9.31 -22.22 11.98
N ILE A 352 -8.85 -21.06 11.49
CA ILE A 352 -9.61 -19.81 11.55
C ILE A 352 -10.68 -19.79 10.46
N ILE A 353 -10.29 -20.17 9.24
CA ILE A 353 -11.16 -20.01 8.05
C ILE A 353 -12.03 -21.23 7.75
N LYS A 354 -11.75 -22.38 8.38
CA LYS A 354 -12.61 -23.57 8.34
C LYS A 354 -13.69 -23.57 9.41
N ASP A 355 -13.66 -22.62 10.31
CA ASP A 355 -14.69 -22.44 11.32
C ASP A 355 -16.06 -22.17 10.65
N GLU A 356 -17.11 -22.86 11.10
CA GLU A 356 -18.44 -22.74 10.50
C GLU A 356 -19.04 -21.36 10.68
N GLU A 357 -18.78 -20.70 11.82
CA GLU A 357 -19.22 -19.33 12.06
C GLU A 357 -18.52 -18.37 11.11
N PHE A 358 -17.20 -18.55 10.90
CA PHE A 358 -16.45 -17.78 9.90
C PHE A 358 -17.09 -17.93 8.52
N ILE A 359 -17.28 -19.17 8.05
CA ILE A 359 -17.82 -19.45 6.70
C ILE A 359 -19.20 -18.81 6.52
N ASN A 360 -20.09 -18.98 7.52
CA ASN A 360 -21.43 -18.43 7.44
C ASN A 360 -21.40 -16.89 7.36
N LYS A 361 -20.66 -16.22 8.26
CA LYS A 361 -20.56 -14.76 8.25
C LYS A 361 -19.80 -14.22 7.03
N PHE A 362 -18.80 -14.95 6.54
CA PHE A 362 -18.06 -14.58 5.33
C PHE A 362 -18.93 -14.58 4.08
N LEU A 363 -19.81 -15.57 3.93
CA LEU A 363 -20.73 -15.68 2.79
C LEU A 363 -21.95 -14.75 2.90
N ASN A 364 -22.35 -14.39 4.12
CA ASN A 364 -23.55 -13.60 4.39
C ASN A 364 -23.22 -12.27 5.08
N GLU A 365 -22.10 -11.64 4.71
CA GLU A 365 -21.76 -10.33 5.28
C GLU A 365 -22.69 -9.24 4.72
N TYR A 366 -23.40 -8.57 5.63
CA TYR A 366 -24.15 -7.35 5.40
C TYR A 366 -23.55 -6.21 6.22
N ILE A 367 -23.39 -5.07 5.60
CA ILE A 367 -22.87 -3.86 6.25
C ILE A 367 -23.97 -2.79 6.31
N TRP A 368 -23.90 -1.94 7.33
CA TRP A 368 -24.86 -0.86 7.53
C TRP A 368 -26.31 -1.33 7.69
N ALA A 369 -26.53 -2.58 8.08
CA ALA A 369 -27.83 -3.06 8.47
C ALA A 369 -28.23 -2.45 9.83
N ILE A 370 -29.35 -1.75 9.89
CA ILE A 370 -29.90 -1.17 11.12
C ILE A 370 -31.31 -1.71 11.28
N SER A 371 -31.42 -2.85 11.98
CA SER A 371 -32.69 -3.56 12.16
C SER A 371 -33.75 -2.69 12.83
N SER A 372 -33.37 -1.80 13.77
CA SER A 372 -34.27 -0.87 14.43
C SER A 372 -34.89 0.19 13.51
N LEU A 373 -34.29 0.42 12.34
CA LEU A 373 -34.79 1.35 11.32
C LEU A 373 -35.35 0.64 10.09
N GLY A 374 -35.44 -0.70 10.09
CA GLY A 374 -35.87 -1.48 8.93
C GLY A 374 -34.88 -1.41 7.74
N MET A 375 -33.64 -1.00 7.98
CA MET A 375 -32.63 -0.93 6.94
C MET A 375 -31.93 -2.27 6.80
N GLU A 376 -32.12 -2.95 5.66
CA GLU A 376 -31.51 -4.26 5.37
C GLU A 376 -29.98 -4.19 5.19
N GLY A 377 -29.43 -2.99 4.94
CA GLY A 377 -28.00 -2.80 4.69
C GLY A 377 -27.57 -3.16 3.27
N VAL A 378 -26.25 -3.21 3.06
CA VAL A 378 -25.63 -3.56 1.78
C VAL A 378 -25.05 -4.96 1.89
N GLY A 379 -25.58 -5.92 1.09
CA GLY A 379 -25.10 -7.29 1.10
C GLY A 379 -26.04 -8.27 0.39
N PRO A 380 -25.75 -9.58 0.41
CA PRO A 380 -24.47 -10.12 0.87
C PRO A 380 -23.32 -9.64 -0.01
N LEU A 381 -22.19 -9.32 0.61
CA LEU A 381 -21.04 -8.78 -0.13
C LEU A 381 -20.38 -9.88 -0.97
N LYS A 382 -20.16 -9.59 -2.25
CA LYS A 382 -19.48 -10.49 -3.20
C LYS A 382 -17.98 -10.22 -3.31
N ALA A 383 -17.57 -9.02 -2.97
CA ALA A 383 -16.18 -8.54 -2.90
C ALA A 383 -15.76 -8.34 -1.43
N ASP A 384 -14.62 -7.66 -1.20
CA ASP A 384 -14.10 -7.28 0.11
C ASP A 384 -13.73 -8.49 1.00
N ASP A 385 -13.36 -9.61 0.37
CA ASP A 385 -12.94 -10.83 1.04
C ASP A 385 -11.75 -10.60 1.97
N ASP A 386 -10.75 -9.90 1.51
CA ASP A 386 -9.51 -9.60 2.22
C ASP A 386 -9.73 -8.68 3.44
N ASN A 387 -10.61 -7.70 3.33
CA ASN A 387 -10.97 -6.84 4.45
C ASN A 387 -11.77 -7.61 5.52
N PHE A 388 -12.74 -8.43 5.12
CA PHE A 388 -13.49 -9.26 6.06
C PHE A 388 -12.56 -10.18 6.85
N ILE A 389 -11.68 -10.92 6.16
CA ILE A 389 -10.74 -11.84 6.81
C ILE A 389 -9.81 -11.08 7.77
N THR A 390 -9.30 -9.91 7.35
CA THR A 390 -8.46 -9.07 8.21
C THR A 390 -9.20 -8.68 9.48
N ARG A 391 -10.43 -8.17 9.39
CA ARG A 391 -11.27 -7.80 10.53
C ARG A 391 -11.62 -9.00 11.41
N TRP A 392 -11.94 -10.14 10.80
CA TRP A 392 -12.25 -11.36 11.52
C TRP A 392 -11.11 -11.80 12.43
N VAL A 393 -9.91 -11.94 11.87
CA VAL A 393 -8.70 -12.35 12.60
C VAL A 393 -8.46 -11.46 13.82
N ILE A 394 -8.59 -10.15 13.62
CA ILE A 394 -8.35 -9.17 14.67
C ILE A 394 -9.41 -9.24 15.77
N ASN A 395 -10.66 -9.33 15.38
CA ASN A 395 -11.79 -9.39 16.32
C ASN A 395 -11.79 -10.67 17.16
N HIS A 396 -11.10 -11.73 16.69
CA HIS A 396 -10.91 -12.99 17.42
C HIS A 396 -9.56 -13.06 18.17
N GLY A 397 -8.92 -11.92 18.42
CA GLY A 397 -7.74 -11.83 19.28
C GLY A 397 -6.41 -12.28 18.65
N MET A 398 -6.42 -12.68 17.37
CA MET A 398 -5.20 -13.07 16.66
C MET A 398 -4.48 -11.84 16.10
N ASP A 399 -3.20 -12.00 15.81
CA ASP A 399 -2.35 -10.96 15.24
C ASP A 399 -2.15 -11.14 13.74
N VAL A 400 -1.84 -10.02 13.08
CA VAL A 400 -1.47 -9.97 11.67
C VAL A 400 -0.01 -9.59 11.55
N LYS A 401 0.75 -10.32 10.74
CA LYS A 401 2.15 -10.01 10.43
C LYS A 401 2.32 -9.74 8.95
N ILE A 402 3.14 -8.75 8.62
CA ILE A 402 3.53 -8.48 7.24
C ILE A 402 4.97 -8.95 7.04
N GLN A 403 5.19 -9.86 6.11
CA GLN A 403 6.53 -10.25 5.65
C GLN A 403 6.93 -9.39 4.45
N TYR A 404 7.90 -8.50 4.68
CA TYR A 404 8.27 -7.48 3.71
C TYR A 404 9.75 -7.56 3.34
N CYS A 405 10.07 -8.42 2.41
CA CYS A 405 11.39 -8.53 1.79
C CYS A 405 11.25 -8.96 0.32
N GLU A 406 12.34 -9.12 -0.38
CA GLU A 406 12.35 -9.51 -1.79
C GLU A 406 11.79 -10.92 -1.99
N ASP A 407 12.27 -11.89 -1.22
CA ASP A 407 11.81 -13.28 -1.30
C ASP A 407 10.34 -13.46 -0.88
N ALA A 408 9.80 -12.60 -0.01
CA ALA A 408 8.39 -12.57 0.36
C ALA A 408 7.54 -11.66 -0.55
N THR A 409 8.00 -11.41 -1.78
CA THR A 409 7.31 -10.54 -2.73
C THR A 409 6.43 -11.34 -3.67
N MET A 410 5.15 -10.95 -3.75
CA MET A 410 4.32 -11.35 -4.87
C MET A 410 4.30 -10.26 -5.93
N THR A 411 4.43 -10.65 -7.20
CA THR A 411 4.42 -9.77 -8.35
C THR A 411 3.10 -9.92 -9.12
N THR A 412 2.54 -8.81 -9.57
CA THR A 412 1.30 -8.79 -10.37
C THR A 412 1.42 -7.81 -11.52
N GLN A 413 0.57 -7.95 -12.53
CA GLN A 413 0.48 -6.98 -13.61
C GLN A 413 -0.66 -5.98 -13.35
N LEU A 414 -0.36 -4.68 -13.42
CA LEU A 414 -1.32 -3.59 -13.33
C LEU A 414 -1.14 -2.60 -14.48
N GLY A 415 -2.21 -1.90 -14.83
CA GLY A 415 -2.13 -0.82 -15.80
C GLY A 415 -1.76 -1.28 -17.21
N ARG A 416 -2.12 -2.50 -17.60
CA ARG A 416 -2.07 -2.89 -19.03
C ARG A 416 -2.89 -1.88 -19.83
N ILE A 417 -2.61 -1.76 -21.09
CA ILE A 417 -3.09 -0.80 -22.10
C ILE A 417 -4.53 -0.28 -21.88
N ASP A 418 -5.38 -1.02 -21.17
CA ASP A 418 -6.74 -0.61 -20.81
C ASP A 418 -6.75 0.29 -19.57
N GLN A 419 -6.71 1.59 -19.81
CA GLN A 419 -6.77 2.64 -18.80
C GLN A 419 -8.04 2.57 -17.94
N PHE A 420 -9.17 2.25 -18.53
CA PHE A 420 -10.47 2.20 -17.84
C PHE A 420 -10.49 1.07 -16.83
N LYS A 421 -9.92 -0.08 -17.17
CA LYS A 421 -9.83 -1.22 -16.24
C LYS A 421 -9.05 -0.88 -14.96
N PHE A 422 -7.99 -0.08 -15.05
CA PHE A 422 -7.26 0.34 -13.86
C PHE A 422 -8.06 1.35 -13.02
N ILE A 423 -8.77 2.29 -13.66
CA ILE A 423 -9.66 3.22 -12.97
C ILE A 423 -10.80 2.47 -12.28
N ASP A 424 -11.41 1.48 -12.93
CA ASP A 424 -12.46 0.64 -12.35
C ASP A 424 -11.94 -0.14 -11.13
N GLN A 425 -10.70 -0.63 -11.18
CA GLN A 425 -10.05 -1.23 -10.02
C GLN A 425 -9.89 -0.22 -8.86
N CYS A 426 -9.45 1.00 -9.16
CA CYS A 426 -9.34 2.08 -8.15
C CYS A 426 -10.71 2.42 -7.53
N ILE A 427 -11.77 2.49 -8.34
CA ILE A 427 -13.15 2.71 -7.89
C ILE A 427 -13.57 1.58 -6.95
N ARG A 428 -13.38 0.33 -7.35
CA ARG A 428 -13.71 -0.84 -6.55
C ARG A 428 -12.98 -0.82 -5.21
N TRP A 429 -11.65 -0.64 -5.21
CA TRP A 429 -10.85 -0.58 -3.98
C TRP A 429 -11.24 0.58 -3.08
N SER A 430 -11.58 1.73 -3.67
CA SER A 430 -12.05 2.86 -2.88
C SER A 430 -13.43 2.59 -2.26
N ARG A 431 -14.38 1.97 -2.99
CA ARG A 431 -15.68 1.54 -2.46
C ARG A 431 -15.50 0.52 -1.32
N THR A 432 -14.61 -0.47 -1.48
CA THR A 432 -14.26 -1.42 -0.42
C THR A 432 -13.84 -0.69 0.85
N THR A 433 -12.96 0.29 0.71
CA THR A 433 -12.48 1.05 1.85
C THR A 433 -13.61 1.89 2.49
N MET A 434 -14.54 2.46 1.67
CA MET A 434 -15.71 3.19 2.16
C MET A 434 -16.70 2.30 2.94
N ARG A 435 -16.77 1.02 2.59
CA ARG A 435 -17.58 0.04 3.32
C ARG A 435 -16.91 -0.44 4.60
N GLN A 436 -15.66 -0.89 4.49
CA GLN A 436 -15.01 -1.70 5.51
C GLN A 436 -14.33 -0.88 6.62
N ASN A 437 -13.73 0.28 6.30
CA ASN A 437 -13.07 1.08 7.34
C ASN A 437 -14.06 1.65 8.38
N PRO A 438 -15.22 2.19 7.99
CA PRO A 438 -16.22 2.58 8.98
C PRO A 438 -16.75 1.41 9.82
N MET A 439 -16.93 0.21 9.20
CA MET A 439 -17.31 -1.00 9.97
C MET A 439 -16.25 -1.32 11.03
N ALA A 440 -14.99 -1.30 10.64
CA ALA A 440 -13.87 -1.52 11.55
C ALA A 440 -13.82 -0.48 12.69
N LEU A 441 -13.98 0.80 12.36
CA LEU A 441 -13.86 1.90 13.33
C LEU A 441 -15.05 2.04 14.26
N PHE A 442 -16.28 1.89 13.74
CA PHE A 442 -17.48 2.28 14.47
C PHE A 442 -18.36 1.09 14.90
N VAL A 443 -18.23 -0.06 14.23
CA VAL A 443 -19.00 -1.28 14.58
C VAL A 443 -18.12 -2.25 15.36
N ASP A 444 -17.00 -2.69 14.79
CA ASP A 444 -16.10 -3.65 15.44
C ASP A 444 -15.34 -3.04 16.62
N GLN A 445 -14.81 -1.85 16.46
CA GLN A 445 -14.09 -1.02 17.46
C GLN A 445 -12.82 -1.66 18.07
N THR A 446 -12.57 -2.94 17.86
CA THR A 446 -11.43 -3.68 18.45
C THR A 446 -10.10 -3.00 18.22
N MET A 447 -9.92 -2.39 17.05
CA MET A 447 -8.68 -1.74 16.67
C MET A 447 -8.34 -0.47 17.46
N TRP A 448 -9.31 0.23 18.06
CA TRP A 448 -9.06 1.41 18.87
C TRP A 448 -8.18 1.08 20.09
N TRP A 449 -8.35 -0.12 20.63
CA TRP A 449 -7.62 -0.59 21.80
C TRP A 449 -6.38 -1.39 21.41
N LYS A 450 -6.49 -2.21 20.37
CA LYS A 450 -5.41 -3.10 19.94
C LYS A 450 -4.35 -2.36 19.12
N TRP A 451 -4.76 -1.42 18.24
CA TRP A 451 -3.90 -0.74 17.28
C TRP A 451 -4.14 0.78 17.22
N PRO A 452 -4.02 1.51 18.33
CA PRO A 452 -4.35 2.92 18.39
C PRO A 452 -3.50 3.78 17.45
N ILE A 453 -2.22 3.41 17.23
CA ILE A 453 -1.32 4.13 16.33
C ILE A 453 -1.74 3.91 14.88
N SER A 454 -2.06 2.68 14.50
CA SER A 454 -2.58 2.35 13.17
C SER A 454 -3.93 3.00 12.90
N VAL A 455 -4.81 3.10 13.89
CA VAL A 455 -6.07 3.83 13.76
C VAL A 455 -5.80 5.29 13.42
N TRP A 456 -4.95 5.95 14.19
CA TRP A 456 -4.59 7.35 13.95
C TRP A 456 -3.82 7.53 12.63
N MET A 457 -2.91 6.60 12.29
CA MET A 457 -2.01 6.75 11.15
C MET A 457 -2.65 6.38 9.80
N VAL A 458 -3.55 5.39 9.77
CA VAL A 458 -4.05 4.78 8.53
C VAL A 458 -5.58 4.74 8.45
N TYR A 459 -6.28 4.25 9.47
CA TYR A 459 -7.72 4.07 9.41
C TYR A 459 -8.48 5.39 9.43
N PHE A 460 -8.26 6.21 10.45
CA PHE A 460 -8.99 7.46 10.62
C PHE A 460 -8.70 8.49 9.52
N PRO A 461 -7.43 8.70 9.09
CA PRO A 461 -7.12 9.64 8.02
C PRO A 461 -7.79 9.32 6.69
N TRP A 462 -8.12 8.06 6.47
CA TRP A 462 -8.81 7.67 5.27
C TRP A 462 -10.14 8.42 5.07
N LEU A 463 -10.86 8.74 6.12
CA LEU A 463 -12.11 9.48 6.06
C LEU A 463 -11.96 10.89 5.46
N TYR A 464 -10.84 11.56 5.70
CA TYR A 464 -10.62 12.95 5.30
C TYR A 464 -9.42 13.15 4.34
N ASN A 465 -8.61 12.13 4.07
CA ASN A 465 -7.39 12.28 3.28
C ASN A 465 -7.67 12.35 1.77
N ALA A 466 -8.09 13.53 1.30
CA ALA A 466 -8.23 13.87 -0.11
C ALA A 466 -7.19 14.93 -0.48
N ALA A 467 -6.11 14.50 -1.16
CA ALA A 467 -4.93 15.34 -1.39
C ALA A 467 -5.24 16.66 -2.10
N LEU A 468 -6.16 16.64 -3.07
CA LEU A 468 -6.54 17.83 -3.82
C LEU A 468 -7.01 18.95 -2.89
N PHE A 469 -7.96 18.66 -1.99
CA PHE A 469 -8.54 19.68 -1.11
C PHE A 469 -7.55 20.22 -0.09
N TRP A 470 -6.72 19.32 0.46
CA TRP A 470 -5.68 19.72 1.41
C TRP A 470 -4.58 20.55 0.77
N ASP A 471 -4.20 20.23 -0.47
CA ASP A 471 -3.17 20.98 -1.19
C ASP A 471 -3.70 22.36 -1.61
N ILE A 472 -4.98 22.45 -2.07
CA ILE A 472 -5.65 23.73 -2.34
C ILE A 472 -5.73 24.55 -1.04
N LEU A 473 -6.15 23.95 0.07
CA LEU A 473 -6.27 24.65 1.35
C LEU A 473 -4.90 25.17 1.83
N ALA A 474 -3.84 24.36 1.68
CA ALA A 474 -2.48 24.79 2.03
C ALA A 474 -2.00 25.96 1.17
N ILE A 475 -2.24 25.92 -0.14
CA ILE A 475 -1.90 27.02 -1.04
C ILE A 475 -2.71 28.27 -0.69
N TRP A 476 -4.01 28.11 -0.49
CA TRP A 476 -4.91 29.23 -0.15
C TRP A 476 -4.52 29.87 1.18
N THR A 477 -4.35 29.09 2.24
CA THR A 477 -3.94 29.64 3.56
C THR A 477 -2.57 30.31 3.48
N PHE A 478 -1.61 29.78 2.72
CA PHE A 478 -0.30 30.40 2.52
C PHE A 478 -0.40 31.73 1.80
N THR A 479 -1.15 31.79 0.69
CA THR A 479 -1.28 33.02 -0.11
C THR A 479 -2.07 34.13 0.59
N THR A 480 -2.79 33.80 1.66
CA THR A 480 -3.49 34.79 2.50
C THR A 480 -2.65 35.31 3.67
N THR A 481 -1.46 34.75 3.92
CA THR A 481 -0.55 35.23 4.98
C THR A 481 -0.01 36.63 4.64
N ALA A 482 0.23 37.43 5.67
CA ALA A 482 0.94 38.71 5.50
C ALA A 482 2.37 38.46 4.99
N PHE A 483 3.03 37.41 5.47
CA PHE A 483 4.33 36.96 4.97
C PHE A 483 4.36 36.82 3.44
N PHE A 484 3.37 36.16 2.85
CA PHE A 484 3.31 35.99 1.38
C PHE A 484 3.04 37.31 0.67
N ARG A 485 2.02 38.07 1.11
CA ARG A 485 1.56 39.29 0.42
C ARG A 485 2.60 40.40 0.42
N GLU A 486 3.40 40.49 1.48
CA GLU A 486 4.39 41.55 1.66
C GLU A 486 5.78 41.15 1.13
N SER A 487 5.96 39.88 0.73
CA SER A 487 7.22 39.39 0.19
C SER A 487 7.46 39.88 -1.23
N ALA A 488 8.63 40.47 -1.49
CA ALA A 488 9.10 40.83 -2.82
C ALA A 488 9.29 39.63 -3.77
N VAL A 489 9.37 38.40 -3.20
CA VAL A 489 9.62 37.16 -3.95
C VAL A 489 8.49 36.13 -3.77
N GLN A 490 7.27 36.61 -3.59
CA GLN A 490 6.08 35.79 -3.28
C GLN A 490 5.90 34.58 -4.21
N TYR A 491 6.12 34.72 -5.52
CA TYR A 491 5.97 33.61 -6.46
C TYR A 491 7.05 32.53 -6.32
N ARG A 492 8.24 32.87 -5.84
CA ARG A 492 9.28 31.88 -5.51
C ARG A 492 8.86 31.05 -4.32
N TRP A 493 8.28 31.67 -3.30
CA TRP A 493 7.73 30.96 -2.13
C TRP A 493 6.58 30.04 -2.52
N LEU A 494 5.69 30.51 -3.39
CA LEU A 494 4.60 29.67 -3.91
C LEU A 494 5.13 28.47 -4.70
N GLY A 495 6.09 28.70 -5.60
CA GLY A 495 6.73 27.61 -6.36
C GLY A 495 7.40 26.59 -5.45
N LEU A 496 8.06 27.05 -4.40
CA LEU A 496 8.66 26.18 -3.39
C LEU A 496 7.64 25.38 -2.61
N LEU A 497 6.54 25.99 -2.16
CA LEU A 497 5.45 25.28 -1.49
C LEU A 497 4.87 24.18 -2.40
N ILE A 498 4.60 24.50 -3.67
CA ILE A 498 4.12 23.52 -4.65
C ILE A 498 5.13 22.39 -4.82
N LEU A 499 6.42 22.69 -4.90
CA LEU A 499 7.48 21.69 -4.99
C LEU A 499 7.51 20.79 -3.75
N VAL A 500 7.43 21.35 -2.54
CA VAL A 500 7.36 20.59 -1.29
C VAL A 500 6.13 19.67 -1.27
N ILE A 501 4.97 20.18 -1.66
CA ILE A 501 3.73 19.41 -1.74
C ILE A 501 3.88 18.22 -2.71
N TRP A 502 4.47 18.44 -3.88
CA TRP A 502 4.66 17.37 -4.86
C TRP A 502 5.70 16.36 -4.42
N MET A 503 6.85 16.84 -3.94
CA MET A 503 7.92 15.96 -3.44
C MET A 503 7.50 15.15 -2.21
N SER A 504 6.58 15.66 -1.39
CA SER A 504 6.02 14.87 -0.28
C SER A 504 5.31 13.58 -0.73
N LYS A 505 4.80 13.55 -1.96
CA LYS A 505 4.18 12.35 -2.54
C LYS A 505 5.21 11.28 -2.92
N LEU A 506 6.46 11.68 -3.14
CA LEU A 506 7.58 10.76 -3.41
C LEU A 506 7.87 9.86 -2.20
N THR A 507 7.72 10.37 -0.99
CA THR A 507 8.06 9.64 0.24
C THR A 507 7.51 8.21 0.28
N LYS A 508 6.25 8.03 -0.12
CA LYS A 508 5.58 6.73 -0.10
C LYS A 508 5.84 5.88 -1.35
N THR A 509 6.39 6.46 -2.40
CA THR A 509 6.53 5.82 -3.72
C THR A 509 7.97 5.63 -4.16
N VAL A 510 8.92 6.19 -3.43
CA VAL A 510 10.35 6.17 -3.79
C VAL A 510 10.89 4.77 -4.06
N ALA A 511 10.39 3.75 -3.36
CA ALA A 511 10.85 2.37 -3.53
C ALA A 511 10.69 1.86 -4.98
N TRP A 512 9.75 2.42 -5.76
CA TRP A 512 9.59 2.09 -7.17
C TRP A 512 10.77 2.55 -8.01
N PHE A 513 11.33 3.71 -7.71
CA PHE A 513 12.39 4.33 -8.51
C PHE A 513 13.82 3.86 -8.14
N LEU A 514 13.98 3.02 -7.10
CA LEU A 514 15.29 2.52 -6.68
C LEU A 514 15.93 1.54 -7.67
N PRO A 515 15.20 0.56 -8.26
CA PRO A 515 15.75 -0.30 -9.29
C PRO A 515 16.14 0.49 -10.55
N ARG A 516 17.31 0.18 -11.14
CA ARG A 516 17.83 0.89 -12.33
C ARG A 516 16.82 0.98 -13.47
N GLN A 517 16.12 -0.11 -13.72
CA GLN A 517 15.11 -0.20 -14.79
C GLN A 517 13.92 0.73 -14.63
N ASN A 518 13.67 1.22 -13.41
CA ASN A 518 12.53 2.07 -13.09
C ASN A 518 12.94 3.55 -12.88
N GLN A 519 14.23 3.87 -12.90
CA GLN A 519 14.70 5.23 -12.60
C GLN A 519 14.20 6.28 -13.61
N SER A 520 14.08 5.89 -14.88
CA SER A 520 13.54 6.76 -15.92
C SER A 520 12.09 7.16 -15.65
N ASP A 521 11.30 6.32 -14.97
CA ASP A 521 9.91 6.59 -14.65
C ASP A 521 9.75 7.82 -13.73
N PHE A 522 10.78 8.13 -12.93
CA PHE A 522 10.78 9.36 -12.13
C PHE A 522 10.66 10.60 -13.02
N PHE A 523 11.45 10.68 -14.08
CA PHE A 523 11.48 11.83 -15.00
C PHE A 523 10.25 11.87 -15.90
N TRP A 524 9.67 10.73 -16.25
CA TRP A 524 8.53 10.67 -17.14
C TRP A 524 7.18 10.84 -16.43
N TYR A 525 7.06 10.41 -15.16
CA TYR A 525 5.75 10.30 -14.51
C TYR A 525 5.68 10.96 -13.14
N PHE A 526 6.78 11.54 -12.65
CA PHE A 526 6.81 12.18 -11.34
C PHE A 526 7.35 13.62 -11.38
N PHE A 527 8.54 13.86 -11.91
CA PHE A 527 9.18 15.17 -11.99
C PHE A 527 10.21 15.23 -13.14
N PRO A 528 10.19 16.25 -14.03
CA PRO A 528 9.36 17.46 -14.00
C PRO A 528 7.91 17.26 -14.49
N ILE A 529 7.56 16.10 -15.06
CA ILE A 529 6.20 15.81 -15.54
C ILE A 529 5.38 15.27 -14.36
N PRO A 530 4.41 16.02 -13.81
CA PRO A 530 3.73 15.67 -12.56
C PRO A 530 2.55 14.71 -12.79
N ALA A 531 2.74 13.66 -13.58
CA ALA A 531 1.69 12.71 -13.93
C ALA A 531 1.11 12.00 -12.69
N TYR A 532 1.95 11.50 -11.79
CA TYR A 532 1.51 10.88 -10.56
C TYR A 532 0.86 11.87 -9.56
N PRO A 533 1.44 13.05 -9.28
CA PRO A 533 0.75 14.08 -8.51
C PRO A 533 -0.64 14.44 -9.04
N LEU A 534 -0.80 14.57 -10.37
CA LEU A 534 -2.10 14.83 -10.99
C LEU A 534 -3.06 13.65 -10.85
N PHE A 535 -2.58 12.42 -11.00
CA PHE A 535 -3.39 11.23 -10.74
C PHE A 535 -3.90 11.20 -9.28
N VAL A 536 -3.06 11.57 -8.31
CA VAL A 536 -3.47 11.65 -6.89
C VAL A 536 -4.59 12.67 -6.69
N TYR A 537 -4.61 13.76 -7.44
CA TYR A 537 -5.70 14.74 -7.42
C TYR A 537 -6.97 14.17 -8.06
N GLY A 538 -6.87 13.53 -9.21
CA GLY A 538 -7.99 12.80 -9.82
C GLY A 538 -8.55 11.72 -8.91
N HIS A 539 -7.68 11.00 -8.19
CA HIS A 539 -8.11 10.01 -7.19
C HIS A 539 -8.85 10.64 -6.00
N SER A 540 -8.58 11.91 -5.67
CA SER A 540 -9.36 12.62 -4.64
C SER A 540 -10.81 12.86 -5.09
N LEU A 541 -11.03 13.16 -6.37
CA LEU A 541 -12.38 13.28 -6.96
C LEU A 541 -13.06 11.91 -7.06
N LEU A 542 -12.31 10.87 -7.44
CA LEU A 542 -12.81 9.49 -7.45
C LEU A 542 -13.31 9.06 -6.08
N LYS A 543 -12.67 9.48 -4.99
CA LYS A 543 -13.15 9.20 -3.63
C LYS A 543 -14.55 9.79 -3.37
N ILE A 544 -14.85 11.00 -3.81
CA ILE A 544 -16.19 11.60 -3.68
C ILE A 544 -17.23 10.73 -4.39
N TYR A 545 -16.91 10.34 -5.63
CA TYR A 545 -17.79 9.43 -6.39
C TYR A 545 -18.02 8.11 -5.67
N THR A 546 -16.98 7.55 -5.05
CA THR A 546 -17.10 6.27 -4.33
C THR A 546 -17.84 6.38 -3.01
N VAL A 547 -17.79 7.52 -2.32
CA VAL A 547 -18.68 7.81 -1.19
C VAL A 547 -20.14 7.81 -1.63
N ALA A 548 -20.44 8.44 -2.77
CA ALA A 548 -21.80 8.50 -3.32
C ALA A 548 -22.28 7.19 -3.97
N THR A 549 -21.45 6.15 -4.02
CA THR A 549 -21.78 4.87 -4.68
C THR A 549 -21.23 3.65 -3.93
N PHE A 550 -20.96 3.76 -2.63
CA PHE A 550 -20.31 2.70 -1.85
C PHE A 550 -21.12 1.40 -1.77
N TRP A 551 -22.47 1.49 -1.90
CA TRP A 551 -23.37 0.34 -1.89
C TRP A 551 -23.24 -0.58 -3.11
N VAL A 552 -22.62 -0.12 -4.19
CA VAL A 552 -22.35 -0.96 -5.37
C VAL A 552 -21.28 -1.98 -5.01
N ASN A 553 -21.67 -3.24 -4.86
CA ASN A 553 -20.81 -4.33 -4.41
C ASN A 553 -20.53 -5.39 -5.47
N ASP A 554 -20.82 -5.11 -6.74
CA ASP A 554 -20.62 -6.05 -7.84
C ASP A 554 -19.14 -6.38 -8.00
N TRP A 555 -18.87 -7.67 -8.16
CA TRP A 555 -17.55 -8.17 -8.50
C TRP A 555 -17.53 -8.50 -10.00
N SER A 556 -16.93 -7.63 -10.80
CA SER A 556 -16.73 -7.85 -12.23
C SER A 556 -15.57 -8.83 -12.44
N GLY A 557 -15.85 -10.13 -12.40
CA GLY A 557 -14.91 -11.16 -12.85
C GLY A 557 -14.83 -11.16 -14.38
N ARG A 558 -13.72 -11.65 -14.96
CA ARG A 558 -13.49 -11.69 -16.42
C ARG A 558 -14.63 -12.36 -17.20
N ALA A 559 -15.31 -13.35 -16.62
CA ALA A 559 -16.40 -14.08 -17.26
C ALA A 559 -17.74 -13.33 -17.22
N GLN A 560 -17.96 -12.46 -16.26
CA GLN A 560 -19.19 -11.68 -16.14
C GLN A 560 -19.25 -10.60 -17.22
N ASP A 561 -18.12 -9.97 -17.54
CA ASP A 561 -18.04 -8.93 -18.58
C ASP A 561 -18.42 -9.49 -19.98
N GLU A 562 -17.99 -10.71 -20.30
CA GLU A 562 -18.31 -11.34 -21.61
C GLU A 562 -19.77 -11.78 -21.68
N SER A 563 -20.31 -12.38 -20.61
CA SER A 563 -21.71 -12.84 -20.58
C SER A 563 -22.71 -11.68 -20.50
N GLN A 564 -22.40 -10.61 -19.78
CA GLN A 564 -23.25 -9.42 -19.72
C GLN A 564 -23.24 -8.66 -21.05
N ARG A 565 -22.08 -8.50 -21.69
CA ARG A 565 -21.98 -7.87 -23.02
C ARG A 565 -22.75 -8.67 -24.09
N GLN A 566 -22.76 -10.00 -24.02
CA GLN A 566 -23.58 -10.83 -24.90
C GLN A 566 -25.08 -10.66 -24.63
N LEU A 567 -25.50 -10.61 -23.36
CA LEU A 567 -26.90 -10.39 -22.99
C LEU A 567 -27.39 -8.97 -23.30
N GLU A 568 -26.53 -7.97 -23.14
CA GLU A 568 -26.84 -6.58 -23.50
C GLU A 568 -26.84 -6.38 -25.02
N GLY A 569 -25.98 -7.09 -25.76
CA GLY A 569 -26.00 -7.15 -27.22
C GLY A 569 -27.26 -7.81 -27.76
N MET A 570 -27.77 -8.86 -27.09
CA MET A 570 -29.04 -9.53 -27.46
C MET A 570 -30.29 -8.71 -27.10
N LYS A 571 -30.21 -7.77 -26.14
CA LYS A 571 -31.32 -6.87 -25.78
C LYS A 571 -31.40 -5.63 -26.68
N ARG A 572 -30.35 -5.35 -27.46
CA ARG A 572 -30.31 -4.22 -28.41
C ARG A 572 -30.63 -4.61 -29.87
N ASN A 573 -30.74 -5.88 -30.14
CA ASN A 573 -31.27 -6.44 -31.39
C ASN A 573 -32.70 -6.99 -31.14
#